data_90aae8e3e46e124f7cc50a59e2b96933
#
_entry.id   90aae8e3e46e124f7cc50a59e2b96933
#
_cell.length_a   1.000
_cell.length_b   1.000
_cell.length_c   1.000
_cell.angle_alpha   90.00
_cell.angle_beta   90.00
_cell.angle_gamma   90.00
#
_symmetry.space_group_name_H-M   'P 1'
#
loop_
_entity.id
_entity.type
_entity.pdbx_description
1 polymer ?
#
loop_
_entity_poly.entity_id
_entity_poly.type
_entity_poly.pdbx_seq_one_letter_code
_entity_poly.pdbx_strand_id
1 'polypeptide(L)'
;MFRSVFLLPAFIASAYALVHAVDSSTLVSEATWSKANGEGFTKAIIRGYEEACGSGGEVDPNFVPSYKNARAAGYTDIDTYWFPCNGSGNQCKSYAEQISEISETFNANDMNIGRIWIDFEKDAAICNNVGISRSFI
;
A
#
# COMPACT_ATOMS: atom_id res chain seq x y z
N MET A 1 -7.14 17.72 62.86
CA MET A 1 -8.02 17.21 61.79
C MET A 1 -7.19 17.01 60.56
N PHE A 2 -6.75 15.79 60.24
CA PHE A 2 -6.02 15.45 59.04
C PHE A 2 -7.01 14.98 57.98
N ARG A 3 -7.09 15.69 56.85
CA ARG A 3 -7.85 15.27 55.66
C ARG A 3 -6.94 14.41 54.77
N SER A 4 -7.19 13.11 54.73
CA SER A 4 -6.58 12.21 53.79
C SER A 4 -7.18 12.43 52.39
N VAL A 5 -6.34 12.87 51.43
CA VAL A 5 -6.72 12.96 50.03
C VAL A 5 -6.37 11.61 49.39
N PHE A 6 -7.37 10.84 49.02
CA PHE A 6 -7.21 9.64 48.22
C PHE A 6 -7.07 10.01 46.76
N LEU A 7 -5.85 9.89 46.21
CA LEU A 7 -5.60 9.95 44.78
C LEU A 7 -5.98 8.59 44.16
N LEU A 8 -7.07 8.56 43.41
CA LEU A 8 -7.43 7.42 42.59
C LEU A 8 -6.50 7.37 41.39
N PRO A 9 -5.85 6.23 41.08
CA PRO A 9 -5.06 6.08 39.85
C PRO A 9 -6.00 6.12 38.64
N ALA A 10 -5.79 7.09 37.75
CA ALA A 10 -6.46 7.11 36.45
C ALA A 10 -5.88 5.98 35.60
N PHE A 11 -6.65 4.93 35.36
CA PHE A 11 -6.33 3.92 34.35
C PHE A 11 -6.50 4.55 32.97
N ILE A 12 -5.40 4.86 32.31
CA ILE A 12 -5.40 5.23 30.90
C ILE A 12 -5.61 3.93 30.12
N ALA A 13 -6.84 3.63 29.75
CA ALA A 13 -7.13 2.60 28.77
C ALA A 13 -6.62 3.09 27.42
N SER A 14 -5.55 2.49 26.90
CA SER A 14 -5.12 2.69 25.51
C SER A 14 -6.18 2.07 24.60
N ALA A 15 -7.08 2.90 24.09
CA ALA A 15 -7.97 2.49 23.04
C ALA A 15 -7.13 2.36 21.74
N TYR A 16 -6.93 1.14 21.25
CA TYR A 16 -6.43 0.94 19.89
C TYR A 16 -7.53 1.40 18.94
N ALA A 17 -7.34 2.57 18.34
CA ALA A 17 -8.22 3.03 17.28
C ALA A 17 -8.02 2.12 16.06
N LEU A 18 -9.12 1.55 15.55
CA LEU A 18 -9.10 0.84 14.27
C LEU A 18 -8.78 1.86 13.18
N VAL A 19 -7.78 1.56 12.37
CA VAL A 19 -7.44 2.35 11.19
C VAL A 19 -8.20 1.74 10.01
N HIS A 20 -9.12 2.52 9.43
CA HIS A 20 -9.80 2.14 8.21
C HIS A 20 -8.92 2.51 7.02
N ALA A 21 -8.58 1.52 6.22
CA ALA A 21 -7.78 1.68 5.01
C ALA A 21 -8.60 1.40 3.77
N VAL A 22 -8.25 2.04 2.66
CA VAL A 22 -8.75 1.73 1.33
C VAL A 22 -7.56 1.49 0.41
N ASP A 23 -7.62 0.42 -0.38
CA ASP A 23 -6.63 0.11 -1.39
C ASP A 23 -7.14 0.40 -2.80
N SER A 24 -6.23 0.61 -3.73
CA SER A 24 -6.56 0.87 -5.14
C SER A 24 -5.45 0.44 -6.09
N SER A 25 -5.86 -0.19 -7.19
CA SER A 25 -5.02 -0.55 -8.35
C SER A 25 -5.24 0.36 -9.55
N THR A 26 -6.06 1.40 -9.43
CA THR A 26 -6.41 2.30 -10.52
C THR A 26 -6.08 3.74 -10.16
N LEU A 27 -6.07 4.61 -11.17
CA LEU A 27 -5.95 6.05 -10.93
C LEU A 27 -7.16 6.56 -10.15
N VAL A 28 -6.90 7.06 -8.94
CA VAL A 28 -7.92 7.65 -8.09
C VAL A 28 -7.77 9.16 -8.07
N SER A 29 -8.88 9.88 -8.31
CA SER A 29 -8.87 11.34 -8.30
C SER A 29 -8.77 11.89 -6.87
N GLU A 30 -8.26 13.11 -6.72
CA GLU A 30 -8.26 13.84 -5.45
C GLU A 30 -9.64 13.91 -4.81
N ALA A 31 -10.69 14.20 -5.62
CA ALA A 31 -12.06 14.26 -5.11
C ALA A 31 -12.55 12.93 -4.55
N THR A 32 -12.18 11.81 -5.16
CA THR A 32 -12.52 10.47 -4.66
C THR A 32 -11.78 10.17 -3.36
N TRP A 33 -10.49 10.50 -3.27
CA TRP A 33 -9.72 10.37 -2.04
C TRP A 33 -10.27 11.25 -0.92
N SER A 34 -10.64 12.51 -1.23
CA SER A 34 -11.25 13.43 -0.25
C SER A 34 -12.56 12.89 0.30
N LYS A 35 -13.39 12.29 -0.55
CA LYS A 35 -14.62 11.63 -0.12
C LYS A 35 -14.34 10.47 0.83
N ALA A 36 -13.45 9.57 0.47
CA ALA A 36 -13.09 8.43 1.29
C ALA A 36 -12.50 8.87 2.66
N ASN A 37 -11.65 9.90 2.68
CA ASN A 37 -11.11 10.47 3.89
C ASN A 37 -12.23 11.05 4.78
N GLY A 38 -13.18 11.76 4.21
CA GLY A 38 -14.37 12.27 4.91
C GLY A 38 -15.29 11.18 5.48
N GLU A 39 -15.27 9.98 4.90
CA GLU A 39 -15.98 8.80 5.39
C GLU A 39 -15.19 8.01 6.46
N GLY A 40 -13.99 8.47 6.83
CA GLY A 40 -13.18 7.88 7.90
C GLY A 40 -12.14 6.87 7.43
N PHE A 41 -11.91 6.71 6.14
CA PHE A 41 -10.79 5.93 5.61
C PHE A 41 -9.52 6.80 5.65
N THR A 42 -8.74 6.66 6.71
CA THR A 42 -7.61 7.54 7.02
C THR A 42 -6.27 7.03 6.49
N LYS A 43 -6.23 5.81 5.97
CA LYS A 43 -5.06 5.19 5.34
C LYS A 43 -5.37 4.86 3.87
N ALA A 44 -4.47 5.27 2.98
CA ALA A 44 -4.49 4.85 1.58
C ALA A 44 -3.44 3.77 1.33
N ILE A 45 -3.78 2.75 0.55
CA ILE A 45 -2.84 1.71 0.09
C ILE A 45 -2.92 1.67 -1.43
N ILE A 46 -1.85 2.07 -2.11
CA ILE A 46 -1.86 2.28 -3.56
C ILE A 46 -0.95 1.26 -4.22
N ARG A 47 -1.40 0.62 -5.32
CA ARG A 47 -0.54 -0.29 -6.06
C ARG A 47 0.69 0.45 -6.59
N GLY A 48 1.86 0.03 -6.14
CA GLY A 48 3.14 0.61 -6.55
C GLY A 48 3.78 -0.10 -7.71
N TYR A 49 3.50 -1.40 -7.86
CA TYR A 49 4.08 -2.25 -8.87
C TYR A 49 3.07 -3.26 -9.36
N GLU A 50 3.11 -3.56 -10.64
CA GLU A 50 2.23 -4.55 -11.26
C GLU A 50 3.00 -5.62 -12.02
N GLU A 51 2.38 -6.77 -12.17
CA GLU A 51 2.98 -7.96 -12.78
C GLU A 51 3.46 -7.72 -14.21
N ALA A 52 2.70 -6.96 -15.01
CA ALA A 52 3.03 -6.50 -16.36
C ALA A 52 3.92 -7.50 -17.15
N CYS A 53 3.36 -8.66 -17.47
CA CYS A 53 4.08 -9.84 -17.97
C CYS A 53 4.95 -9.57 -19.21
N GLY A 54 4.57 -8.61 -20.05
CA GLY A 54 5.31 -8.25 -21.25
C GLY A 54 6.63 -7.54 -20.96
N SER A 55 6.71 -6.81 -19.85
CA SER A 55 7.91 -6.08 -19.39
C SER A 55 8.66 -6.81 -18.28
N GLY A 56 8.10 -7.90 -17.78
CA GLY A 56 8.68 -8.63 -16.66
C GLY A 56 8.43 -7.99 -15.29
N GLY A 57 7.36 -7.23 -15.20
CA GLY A 57 6.97 -6.39 -14.08
C GLY A 57 7.35 -4.92 -14.31
N GLU A 58 6.52 -4.01 -13.81
CA GLU A 58 6.78 -2.57 -13.91
C GLU A 58 6.13 -1.78 -12.76
N VAL A 59 6.64 -0.60 -12.51
CA VAL A 59 5.99 0.37 -11.62
C VAL A 59 4.63 0.73 -12.22
N ASP A 60 3.56 0.62 -11.42
CA ASP A 60 2.21 0.95 -11.89
C ASP A 60 2.17 2.41 -12.36
N PRO A 61 1.78 2.67 -13.62
CA PRO A 61 1.73 4.03 -14.16
C PRO A 61 0.77 4.95 -13.40
N ASN A 62 -0.20 4.38 -12.68
CA ASN A 62 -1.15 5.14 -11.84
C ASN A 62 -0.60 5.45 -10.44
N PHE A 63 0.52 4.88 -10.03
CA PHE A 63 1.03 4.98 -8.68
C PHE A 63 1.36 6.41 -8.26
N VAL A 64 2.27 7.05 -8.98
CA VAL A 64 2.70 8.43 -8.66
C VAL A 64 1.54 9.43 -8.74
N PRO A 65 0.70 9.44 -9.79
CA PRO A 65 -0.45 10.35 -9.81
C PRO A 65 -1.48 10.07 -8.72
N SER A 66 -1.77 8.79 -8.39
CA SER A 66 -2.69 8.47 -7.28
C SER A 66 -2.12 8.89 -5.93
N TYR A 67 -0.81 8.70 -5.70
CA TYR A 67 -0.14 9.19 -4.50
C TYR A 67 -0.26 10.71 -4.35
N LYS A 68 0.02 11.46 -5.40
CA LYS A 68 -0.10 12.93 -5.39
C LYS A 68 -1.53 13.37 -5.09
N ASN A 69 -2.51 12.73 -5.70
CA ASN A 69 -3.93 12.98 -5.44
C ASN A 69 -4.33 12.65 -4.00
N ALA A 70 -3.85 11.55 -3.44
CA ALA A 70 -4.10 11.19 -2.04
C ALA A 70 -3.46 12.21 -1.08
N ARG A 71 -2.22 12.66 -1.35
CA ARG A 71 -1.56 13.71 -0.57
C ARG A 71 -2.36 15.03 -0.63
N ALA A 72 -2.82 15.43 -1.80
CA ALA A 72 -3.65 16.63 -1.99
C ALA A 72 -4.99 16.51 -1.23
N ALA A 73 -5.57 15.31 -1.16
CA ALA A 73 -6.77 15.00 -0.38
C ALA A 73 -6.53 14.92 1.14
N GLY A 74 -5.30 15.17 1.62
CA GLY A 74 -4.98 15.24 3.04
C GLY A 74 -4.51 13.93 3.67
N TYR A 75 -4.28 12.86 2.90
CA TYR A 75 -3.71 11.62 3.44
C TYR A 75 -2.25 11.83 3.86
N THR A 76 -1.96 11.51 5.11
CA THR A 76 -0.60 11.51 5.68
C THR A 76 -0.06 10.09 5.87
N ASP A 77 -0.94 9.11 5.98
CA ASP A 77 -0.62 7.70 6.15
C ASP A 77 -0.91 6.96 4.83
N ILE A 78 0.13 6.78 4.03
CA ILE A 78 0.05 6.14 2.71
C ILE A 78 1.02 4.98 2.67
N ASP A 79 0.48 3.80 2.40
CA ASP A 79 1.24 2.59 2.10
C ASP A 79 1.17 2.30 0.61
N THR A 80 1.98 1.39 0.16
CA THR A 80 1.88 0.82 -1.19
C THR A 80 1.84 -0.69 -1.14
N TYR A 81 1.36 -1.32 -2.20
CA TYR A 81 1.56 -2.74 -2.36
C TYR A 81 2.31 -3.07 -3.65
N TRP A 82 3.07 -4.13 -3.58
CA TRP A 82 3.84 -4.70 -4.65
C TRP A 82 3.16 -6.00 -5.10
N PHE A 83 2.66 -6.00 -6.32
CA PHE A 83 2.12 -7.17 -7.00
C PHE A 83 3.20 -7.69 -7.96
N PRO A 84 4.03 -8.65 -7.51
CA PRO A 84 5.23 -9.02 -8.23
C PRO A 84 4.93 -9.79 -9.52
N CYS A 85 5.71 -9.51 -10.55
CA CYS A 85 5.87 -10.49 -11.63
C CYS A 85 6.55 -11.73 -11.07
N ASN A 86 5.90 -12.88 -11.24
CA ASN A 86 6.42 -14.17 -10.81
C ASN A 86 6.07 -15.27 -11.82
N GLY A 87 6.62 -16.45 -11.62
CA GLY A 87 6.34 -17.62 -12.44
C GLY A 87 7.50 -18.01 -13.37
N SER A 88 7.78 -19.30 -13.40
CA SER A 88 8.91 -19.88 -14.13
C SER A 88 8.76 -19.83 -15.67
N GLY A 89 7.58 -19.49 -16.17
CA GLY A 89 7.29 -19.32 -17.60
C GLY A 89 7.36 -17.87 -18.09
N ASN A 90 7.50 -16.93 -17.17
CA ASN A 90 7.52 -15.50 -17.45
C ASN A 90 8.96 -14.97 -17.48
N GLN A 91 9.21 -13.99 -18.34
CA GLN A 91 10.49 -13.28 -18.33
C GLN A 91 10.46 -12.16 -17.27
N CYS A 92 10.17 -12.54 -16.03
CA CYS A 92 10.12 -11.57 -14.94
C CYS A 92 11.51 -11.07 -14.57
N LYS A 93 11.61 -9.80 -14.29
CA LYS A 93 12.77 -9.22 -13.59
C LYS A 93 12.95 -9.93 -12.26
N SER A 94 14.17 -9.96 -11.74
CA SER A 94 14.39 -10.47 -10.39
C SER A 94 13.60 -9.64 -9.36
N TYR A 95 13.22 -10.25 -8.26
CA TYR A 95 12.53 -9.52 -7.18
C TYR A 95 13.34 -8.33 -6.67
N ALA A 96 14.67 -8.44 -6.67
CA ALA A 96 15.55 -7.34 -6.28
C ALA A 96 15.44 -6.15 -7.26
N GLU A 97 15.38 -6.40 -8.55
CA GLU A 97 15.19 -5.37 -9.58
C GLU A 97 13.80 -4.72 -9.44
N GLN A 98 12.73 -5.52 -9.26
CA GLN A 98 11.38 -5.01 -9.08
C GLN A 98 11.28 -4.08 -7.85
N ILE A 99 11.88 -4.46 -6.73
CA ILE A 99 11.93 -3.64 -5.51
C ILE A 99 12.80 -2.40 -5.68
N SER A 100 13.90 -2.49 -6.43
CA SER A 100 14.74 -1.33 -6.75
C SER A 100 13.95 -0.28 -7.53
N GLU A 101 13.20 -0.69 -8.55
CA GLU A 101 12.37 0.21 -9.36
C GLU A 101 11.30 0.94 -8.52
N ILE A 102 10.66 0.24 -7.56
CA ILE A 102 9.73 0.89 -6.63
C ILE A 102 10.46 1.92 -5.77
N SER A 103 11.60 1.54 -5.21
CA SER A 103 12.38 2.39 -4.31
C SER A 103 12.93 3.62 -5.01
N GLU A 104 13.39 3.46 -6.25
CA GLU A 104 13.83 4.56 -7.10
C GLU A 104 12.69 5.53 -7.40
N THR A 105 11.47 4.99 -7.61
CA THR A 105 10.26 5.80 -7.81
C THR A 105 9.94 6.65 -6.57
N PHE A 106 10.08 6.09 -5.36
CA PHE A 106 9.89 6.87 -4.13
C PHE A 106 10.86 8.04 -4.06
N ASN A 107 12.15 7.77 -4.30
CA ASN A 107 13.20 8.78 -4.23
C ASN A 107 13.03 9.87 -5.31
N ALA A 108 12.72 9.46 -6.53
CA ALA A 108 12.55 10.39 -7.66
C ALA A 108 11.35 11.33 -7.51
N ASN A 109 10.36 10.95 -6.70
CA ASN A 109 9.13 11.72 -6.51
C ASN A 109 8.95 12.24 -5.07
N ASP A 110 9.95 12.15 -4.23
CA ASP A 110 9.91 12.57 -2.81
C ASP A 110 8.70 11.98 -2.08
N MET A 111 8.48 10.68 -2.25
CA MET A 111 7.32 9.98 -1.71
C MET A 111 7.61 9.48 -0.30
N ASN A 112 6.70 9.78 0.63
CA ASN A 112 6.74 9.24 1.98
C ASN A 112 5.78 8.05 2.07
N ILE A 113 6.31 6.85 1.94
CA ILE A 113 5.57 5.58 2.00
C ILE A 113 5.85 4.90 3.34
N GLY A 114 4.79 4.51 4.04
CA GLY A 114 4.88 3.88 5.35
C GLY A 114 5.33 2.42 5.28
N ARG A 115 4.68 1.63 4.43
CA ARG A 115 4.95 0.20 4.25
C ARG A 115 4.80 -0.21 2.80
N ILE A 116 5.51 -1.29 2.44
CA ILE A 116 5.28 -2.05 1.21
C ILE A 116 4.61 -3.37 1.61
N TRP A 117 3.38 -3.57 1.18
CA TRP A 117 2.67 -4.83 1.32
C TRP A 117 3.02 -5.72 0.14
N ILE A 118 3.10 -7.03 0.35
CA ILE A 118 3.35 -7.98 -0.73
C ILE A 118 2.01 -8.64 -1.06
N ASP A 119 1.58 -8.49 -2.30
CA ASP A 119 0.34 -9.08 -2.80
C ASP A 119 0.67 -10.30 -3.66
N PHE A 120 0.30 -11.48 -3.17
CA PHE A 120 0.46 -12.73 -3.87
C PHE A 120 -0.90 -13.29 -4.24
N GLU A 121 -1.28 -13.11 -5.48
CA GLU A 121 -2.52 -13.65 -5.99
C GLU A 121 -2.28 -14.92 -6.81
N LYS A 122 -3.29 -15.79 -6.79
CA LYS A 122 -3.39 -16.86 -7.77
C LYS A 122 -4.11 -16.31 -8.98
N ASP A 123 -3.41 -15.68 -9.87
CA ASP A 123 -3.95 -15.37 -11.18
C ASP A 123 -3.19 -16.10 -12.28
N ALA A 124 -3.84 -17.14 -12.80
CA ALA A 124 -3.35 -17.86 -13.97
C ALA A 124 -3.70 -17.13 -15.29
N ALA A 125 -4.46 -16.04 -15.23
CA ALA A 125 -5.02 -15.40 -16.40
C ALA A 125 -4.18 -14.22 -16.90
N ILE A 126 -3.54 -13.48 -15.99
CA ILE A 126 -2.84 -12.24 -16.38
C ILE A 126 -1.66 -12.52 -17.28
N CYS A 127 -0.85 -13.51 -17.00
CA CYS A 127 0.33 -13.82 -17.81
C CYS A 127 0.19 -15.04 -18.71
N ASN A 128 -1.00 -15.56 -18.95
CA ASN A 128 -1.24 -16.76 -19.77
C ASN A 128 -0.36 -17.96 -19.38
N ASN A 129 0.17 -18.04 -18.18
CA ASN A 129 1.20 -18.98 -17.85
C ASN A 129 0.99 -19.68 -16.53
N VAL A 130 0.61 -20.90 -16.69
CA VAL A 130 1.20 -22.08 -16.13
C VAL A 130 1.89 -21.85 -14.77
N GLY A 131 1.14 -22.18 -13.71
CA GLY A 131 1.78 -22.64 -12.51
C GLY A 131 2.35 -21.57 -11.59
N ILE A 132 1.54 -20.59 -11.22
CA ILE A 132 1.85 -19.84 -10.01
C ILE A 132 1.80 -20.82 -8.84
N SER A 133 2.95 -21.17 -8.35
CA SER A 133 3.07 -21.98 -7.15
C SER A 133 2.60 -21.13 -5.98
N ARG A 134 1.51 -21.54 -5.38
CA ARG A 134 1.05 -20.96 -4.12
C ARG A 134 2.02 -21.35 -3.03
N SER A 135 2.74 -20.40 -2.50
CA SER A 135 3.34 -20.52 -1.19
C SER A 135 2.73 -19.44 -0.32
N PHE A 136 1.74 -19.82 0.45
CA PHE A 136 1.35 -19.03 1.61
C PHE A 136 2.36 -19.33 2.70
N ILE A 137 2.97 -18.31 3.23
CA ILE A 137 3.70 -18.35 4.50
C ILE A 137 2.77 -17.82 5.58
#